data_59ad705ad9c120e9350f010577f00f58
#
_entry.id   59ad705ad9c120e9350f010577f00f58
#
_cell.length_a   1.000
_cell.length_b   1.000
_cell.length_c   1.000
_cell.angle_alpha   90.00
_cell.angle_beta   90.00
_cell.angle_gamma   90.00
#
_symmetry.space_group_name_H-M   'P 1'
#
loop_
_entity.id
_entity.type
_entity.pdbx_description
1 polymer ?
#
loop_
_entity_poly.entity_id
_entity_poly.type
_entity_poly.pdbx_seq_one_letter_code
_entity_poly.pdbx_strand_id
1 'polypeptide(L)' 'MIGSNIEIIESKNKTLVGLKGKVIDQTKNTITLETKKGIKKIILSHVKIKNEKN' A
#
# COMPACT_ATOMS: atom_id res chain seq x y z
N MET A 1 -8.57 0.07 7.57
CA MET A 1 -7.65 0.70 6.61
C MET A 1 -8.29 1.11 5.31
N ILE A 2 -9.36 0.49 4.92
CA ILE A 2 -10.02 0.87 3.66
C ILE A 2 -10.42 2.33 3.73
N GLY A 3 -10.10 3.07 2.67
CA GLY A 3 -10.35 4.49 2.62
C GLY A 3 -9.22 5.36 3.11
N SER A 4 -8.20 4.76 3.70
CA SER A 4 -7.06 5.51 4.23
C SER A 4 -5.97 5.64 3.19
N ASN A 5 -5.20 6.71 3.29
CA ASN A 5 -4.00 6.86 2.46
C ASN A 5 -2.82 6.29 3.22
N ILE A 6 -2.01 5.52 2.52
CA ILE A 6 -0.82 4.92 3.11
C ILE A 6 0.36 5.11 2.17
N GLU A 7 1.55 4.92 2.72
CA GLU A 7 2.77 4.96 1.96
C GLU A 7 3.59 3.71 2.28
N ILE A 8 4.15 3.08 1.25
CA ILE A 8 5.04 1.95 1.44
C ILE A 8 6.41 2.49 1.76
N ILE A 9 6.88 2.22 2.96
CA ILE A 9 8.16 2.75 3.43
C ILE A 9 9.28 1.73 3.28
N GLU A 10 8.92 0.44 3.15
CA GLU A 10 9.92 -0.59 2.96
C GLU A 10 9.27 -1.74 2.21
N SER A 11 10.03 -2.37 1.31
CA SER A 11 9.51 -3.47 0.52
C SER A 11 10.67 -4.30 0.00
N LYS A 12 10.42 -5.61 -0.18
CA LYS A 12 11.37 -6.47 -0.86
C LYS A 12 11.56 -6.02 -2.32
N ASN A 13 10.52 -5.49 -2.92
CA ASN A 13 10.60 -4.92 -4.25
C ASN A 13 10.79 -3.43 -4.12
N LYS A 14 12.00 -2.98 -4.40
CA LYS A 14 12.34 -1.58 -4.21
C LYS A 14 11.52 -0.62 -5.06
N THR A 15 10.94 -1.11 -6.15
CA THR A 15 10.09 -0.24 -6.96
C THR A 15 8.81 0.15 -6.25
N LEU A 16 8.45 -0.56 -5.19
CA LEU A 16 7.28 -0.22 -4.40
C LEU A 16 7.57 0.75 -3.28
N VAL A 17 8.82 0.94 -2.92
CA VAL A 17 9.18 1.84 -1.83
C VAL A 17 8.85 3.27 -2.23
N GLY A 18 8.15 3.97 -1.35
CA GLY A 18 7.71 5.32 -1.62
C GLY A 18 6.38 5.42 -2.34
N LEU A 19 5.79 4.29 -2.69
CA LEU A 19 4.50 4.28 -3.35
C LEU A 19 3.42 4.73 -2.37
N LYS A 20 2.60 5.67 -2.80
CA LYS A 20 1.50 6.16 -2.01
C LYS A 20 0.19 5.83 -2.71
N GLY A 21 -0.82 5.55 -1.94
CA GLY A 21 -2.10 5.26 -2.53
C GLY A 21 -3.20 5.17 -1.48
N LYS A 22 -4.42 5.09 -1.98
CA LYS A 22 -5.58 4.94 -1.13
C LYS A 22 -5.95 3.46 -1.06
N VAL A 23 -6.19 2.97 0.13
CA VAL A 23 -6.60 1.59 0.31
C VAL A 23 -8.05 1.46 -0.14
N ILE A 24 -8.28 0.64 -1.15
CA ILE A 24 -9.63 0.42 -1.66
C ILE A 24 -10.14 -0.98 -1.34
N ASP A 25 -9.23 -1.87 -0.95
CA ASP A 25 -9.62 -3.21 -0.53
C ASP A 25 -8.50 -3.78 0.32
N GLN A 26 -8.86 -4.70 1.19
CA GLN A 26 -7.87 -5.32 2.06
C GLN A 26 -8.35 -6.71 2.42
N THR A 27 -7.46 -7.68 2.26
CA THR A 27 -7.69 -9.03 2.73
C THR A 27 -6.70 -9.35 3.83
N LYS A 28 -6.72 -10.59 4.31
CA LYS A 28 -5.87 -11.01 5.40
C LYS A 28 -4.39 -10.78 5.11
N ASN A 29 -3.96 -11.01 3.87
CA ASN A 29 -2.55 -10.95 3.52
C ASN A 29 -2.22 -9.92 2.46
N THR A 30 -3.21 -9.28 1.87
CA THR A 30 -3.02 -8.44 0.71
C THR A 30 -3.78 -7.14 0.87
N ILE A 31 -3.19 -6.07 0.39
CA ILE A 31 -3.83 -4.77 0.39
C ILE A 31 -3.86 -4.27 -1.05
N THR A 32 -4.98 -3.68 -1.44
CA THR A 32 -5.12 -3.12 -2.77
C THR A 32 -5.11 -1.60 -2.65
N LEU A 33 -4.21 -0.99 -3.38
CA LEU A 33 -4.05 0.46 -3.37
C LEU A 33 -4.45 1.04 -4.70
N GLU A 34 -5.14 2.16 -4.65
CA GLU A 34 -5.40 2.95 -5.83
C GLU A 34 -4.36 4.07 -5.88
N THR A 35 -3.56 4.05 -6.94
CA THR A 35 -2.51 5.05 -7.13
C THR A 35 -2.75 5.80 -8.41
N LYS A 36 -1.97 6.85 -8.63
CA LYS A 36 -2.07 7.62 -9.87
C LYS A 36 -1.77 6.78 -11.10
N LYS A 37 -1.00 5.73 -10.93
CA LYS A 37 -0.63 4.85 -12.04
C LYS A 37 -1.59 3.68 -12.20
N GLY A 38 -2.62 3.61 -11.37
CA GLY A 38 -3.58 2.54 -11.44
C GLY A 38 -3.64 1.77 -10.12
N ILE A 39 -4.29 0.64 -10.17
CA ILE A 39 -4.53 -0.16 -8.98
C ILE A 39 -3.39 -1.17 -8.81
N LYS A 40 -2.86 -1.25 -7.60
CA LYS A 40 -1.77 -2.16 -7.26
C LYS A 40 -2.20 -3.07 -6.13
N LYS A 41 -1.88 -4.35 -6.28
CA LYS A 41 -2.08 -5.34 -5.23
C LYS A 41 -0.76 -5.61 -4.54
N ILE A 42 -0.73 -5.52 -3.23
CA ILE A 42 0.52 -5.59 -2.47
C ILE A 42 0.37 -6.64 -1.38
N ILE A 43 1.37 -7.51 -1.28
CA ILE A 43 1.39 -8.55 -0.26
C ILE A 43 1.95 -7.95 1.01
N LEU A 44 1.13 -7.94 2.06
CA LEU A 44 1.49 -7.24 3.30
C LEU A 44 2.74 -7.78 3.96
N SER A 45 2.99 -9.08 3.83
CA SER A 45 4.17 -9.66 4.47
C SER A 45 5.46 -9.24 3.81
N HIS A 46 5.40 -8.65 2.62
CA HIS A 46 6.60 -8.25 1.88
C HIS A 46 6.89 -6.76 1.98
N VAL A 47 6.05 -6.02 2.67
CA VAL A 47 6.19 -4.56 2.73
C VAL A 47 5.93 -4.07 4.13
N LYS A 48 6.43 -2.88 4.40
CA LYS A 48 6.03 -2.11 5.57
C LYS A 48 5.36 -0.86 5.08
N ILE A 49 4.24 -0.55 5.69
CA ILE A 49 3.48 0.61 5.28
C ILE A 49 3.33 1.57 6.44
N LYS A 50 3.15 2.83 6.10
CA LYS A 50 2.89 3.87 7.06
C LYS A 50 1.55 4.50 6.74
N ASN A 51 0.71 4.63 7.74
CA ASN A 51 -0.56 5.30 7.58
C ASN A 51 -0.29 6.80 7.57
N GLU A 52 -0.71 7.45 6.49
CA GLU A 52 -0.47 8.88 6.35
C GLU A 52 -1.46 9.73 7.13
N LYS A 53 -2.47 9.11 7.64
CA LYS A 53 -3.38 9.86 8.45
C LYS A 53 -2.70 10.34 9.71
N ASN A 54 -2.85 11.57 9.98
CA ASN A 54 -2.32 12.15 11.21
C ASN A 54 -3.28 12.03 12.37
#